data_bac5cbab8bd47b88686440cac723285b
#
_entry.id   bac5cbab8bd47b88686440cac723285b
#
_cell.length_a   1.000
_cell.length_b   1.000
_cell.length_c   1.000
_cell.angle_alpha   90.00
_cell.angle_beta   90.00
_cell.angle_gamma   90.00
#
_symmetry.space_group_name_H-M   'P 1'
#
loop_
_entity.id
_entity.type
_entity.pdbx_description
1 polymer ?
#
loop_
_entity_poly.entity_id
_entity_poly.type
_entity_poly.pdbx_seq_one_letter_code
_entity_poly.pdbx_strand_id
1 'polypeptide(L)'
;MIRIEDLDLERCRAGSAEQQLSDLAKIGLEWDQPVIVQSERTALYALALERLRSEDLLYECWCTRAEIREASSAPHGAPTSYPGSCRELSSAQLAQRRASGRRPALRVRAEGAEIEFFDRVHGEQKRTVDDFVVARQNGAFAYHLAVVVDDNDQSIEEVVRGDDLLDSTAAQCWLQEQLGLVRPSYVHLPLLRDDQALRMSKRDSSVTLDGQRQLAVSAAQVRSNLIASIGLCDAAEMINDEQLLSRFSSILVESAS
;
A
#
# COMPACT_ATOMS: atom_id res chain seq x y z
N MET A 1 -2.47 16.94 -2.69
CA MET A 1 -1.81 16.23 -3.82
C MET A 1 -2.52 14.89 -4.06
N ILE A 2 -2.64 14.42 -5.29
CA ILE A 2 -3.10 13.06 -5.62
C ILE A 2 -2.04 12.33 -6.42
N ARG A 3 -1.87 11.03 -6.15
CA ARG A 3 -1.00 10.12 -6.89
C ARG A 3 -1.81 8.96 -7.46
N ILE A 4 -1.68 8.72 -8.75
CA ILE A 4 -2.25 7.57 -9.46
C ILE A 4 -1.22 6.45 -9.43
N GLU A 5 -1.58 5.34 -8.78
CA GLU A 5 -0.71 4.18 -8.60
C GLU A 5 -1.01 3.12 -9.68
N ASP A 6 -0.50 3.36 -10.89
CA ASP A 6 -0.80 2.62 -12.11
C ASP A 6 0.34 1.67 -12.58
N LEU A 7 1.26 1.28 -11.71
CA LEU A 7 2.40 0.40 -12.07
C LEU A 7 2.00 -1.01 -12.51
N ASP A 8 0.82 -1.49 -12.14
CA ASP A 8 0.29 -2.79 -12.58
C ASP A 8 -0.59 -2.60 -13.82
N LEU A 9 0.04 -2.29 -14.95
CA LEU A 9 -0.64 -1.96 -16.21
C LEU A 9 -1.64 -3.05 -16.67
N GLU A 10 -1.40 -4.33 -16.34
CA GLU A 10 -2.31 -5.43 -16.68
C GLU A 10 -3.66 -5.33 -15.93
N ARG A 11 -3.67 -4.67 -14.77
CA ARG A 11 -4.86 -4.46 -13.94
C ARG A 11 -5.49 -3.08 -14.09
N CYS A 12 -4.77 -2.14 -14.69
CA CYS A 12 -5.28 -0.81 -14.95
C CYS A 12 -6.31 -0.85 -16.09
N ARG A 13 -7.48 -0.26 -15.83
CA ARG A 13 -8.54 -0.12 -16.83
C ARG A 13 -8.51 1.30 -17.38
N ALA A 14 -8.59 1.45 -18.70
CA ALA A 14 -8.72 2.76 -19.33
C ALA A 14 -9.91 3.55 -18.74
N GLY A 15 -9.71 4.83 -18.45
CA GLY A 15 -10.70 5.71 -17.85
C GLY A 15 -10.91 5.54 -16.33
N SER A 16 -10.23 4.57 -15.69
CA SER A 16 -10.42 4.33 -14.24
C SER A 16 -9.86 5.44 -13.39
N ALA A 17 -8.74 6.05 -13.77
CA ALA A 17 -8.13 7.15 -13.05
C ALA A 17 -9.02 8.40 -13.10
N GLU A 18 -9.49 8.76 -14.29
CA GLU A 18 -10.40 9.89 -14.51
C GLU A 18 -11.72 9.72 -13.75
N GLN A 19 -12.27 8.50 -13.75
CA GLN A 19 -13.48 8.19 -13.00
C GLN A 19 -13.26 8.36 -11.49
N GLN A 20 -12.14 7.86 -10.95
CA GLN A 20 -11.81 7.99 -9.53
C GLN A 20 -11.61 9.46 -9.13
N LEU A 21 -10.90 10.26 -9.93
CA LEU A 21 -10.76 11.70 -9.70
C LEU A 21 -12.11 12.42 -9.71
N SER A 22 -12.98 12.09 -10.69
CA SER A 22 -14.34 12.62 -10.74
C SER A 22 -15.16 12.24 -9.51
N ASP A 23 -15.02 11.02 -9.02
CA ASP A 23 -15.78 10.55 -7.85
C ASP A 23 -15.27 11.21 -6.55
N LEU A 24 -13.98 11.40 -6.39
CA LEU A 24 -13.40 12.17 -5.27
C LEU A 24 -13.93 13.61 -5.26
N ALA A 25 -13.94 14.29 -6.42
CA ALA A 25 -14.49 15.64 -6.54
C ALA A 25 -15.99 15.70 -6.19
N LYS A 26 -16.79 14.70 -6.61
CA LYS A 26 -18.24 14.65 -6.30
C LYS A 26 -18.53 14.51 -4.80
N ILE A 27 -17.68 13.86 -4.04
CA ILE A 27 -17.82 13.79 -2.57
C ILE A 27 -17.18 14.98 -1.85
N GLY A 28 -16.72 15.99 -2.60
CA GLY A 28 -16.22 17.25 -2.05
C GLY A 28 -14.75 17.22 -1.66
N LEU A 29 -13.94 16.29 -2.19
CA LEU A 29 -12.50 16.30 -1.98
C LEU A 29 -11.82 17.13 -3.06
N GLU A 30 -11.04 18.10 -2.64
CA GLU A 30 -10.19 18.93 -3.50
C GLU A 30 -8.72 18.58 -3.29
N TRP A 31 -7.89 18.83 -4.29
CA TRP A 31 -6.45 18.57 -4.22
C TRP A 31 -5.65 19.56 -5.05
N ASP A 32 -4.41 19.76 -4.63
CA ASP A 32 -3.46 20.58 -5.36
C ASP A 32 -2.99 19.90 -6.63
N GLN A 33 -2.76 20.68 -7.66
CA GLN A 33 -2.19 20.22 -8.92
C GLN A 33 -0.66 20.26 -8.87
N PRO A 34 0.05 19.41 -9.64
CA PRO A 34 -0.47 18.40 -10.56
C PRO A 34 -0.85 17.07 -9.89
N VAL A 35 -1.66 16.27 -10.57
CA VAL A 35 -1.85 14.85 -10.24
C VAL A 35 -0.60 14.09 -10.68
N ILE A 36 -0.01 13.31 -9.78
CA ILE A 36 1.20 12.54 -10.01
C ILE A 36 0.83 11.14 -10.54
N VAL A 37 1.55 10.64 -11.56
CA VAL A 37 1.31 9.32 -12.15
C VAL A 37 2.56 8.45 -11.97
N GLN A 38 2.44 7.31 -11.30
CA GLN A 38 3.60 6.45 -10.97
C GLN A 38 4.31 5.87 -12.19
N SER A 39 3.57 5.51 -13.23
CA SER A 39 4.17 4.98 -14.46
C SER A 39 5.11 5.98 -15.16
N GLU A 40 4.98 7.28 -14.92
CA GLU A 40 5.86 8.33 -15.43
C GLU A 40 7.13 8.52 -14.58
N ARG A 41 7.23 7.86 -13.42
CA ARG A 41 8.28 8.05 -12.40
C ARG A 41 9.28 6.89 -12.31
N THR A 42 9.25 5.98 -13.26
CA THR A 42 10.04 4.74 -13.25
C THR A 42 11.55 4.96 -13.11
N ALA A 43 12.07 6.12 -13.55
CA ALA A 43 13.48 6.48 -13.38
C ALA A 43 13.89 6.59 -11.90
N LEU A 44 13.02 7.14 -11.03
CA LEU A 44 13.30 7.26 -9.59
C LEU A 44 13.34 5.89 -8.91
N TYR A 45 12.42 5.00 -9.29
CA TYR A 45 12.40 3.64 -8.76
C TYR A 45 13.60 2.82 -9.21
N ALA A 46 14.07 3.05 -10.46
CA ALA A 46 15.29 2.42 -10.96
C ALA A 46 16.53 2.87 -10.17
N LEU A 47 16.65 4.15 -9.84
CA LEU A 47 17.73 4.67 -8.99
C LEU A 47 17.72 4.06 -7.60
N ALA A 48 16.54 3.91 -7.00
CA ALA A 48 16.40 3.25 -5.69
C ALA A 48 16.82 1.77 -5.76
N LEU A 49 16.45 1.03 -6.82
CA LEU A 49 16.92 -0.34 -7.04
C LEU A 49 18.45 -0.42 -7.20
N GLU A 50 19.05 0.50 -7.96
CA GLU A 50 20.51 0.51 -8.11
C GLU A 50 21.22 0.76 -6.79
N ARG A 51 20.69 1.62 -5.93
CA ARG A 51 21.22 1.83 -4.59
C ARG A 51 21.17 0.55 -3.75
N LEU A 52 20.01 -0.11 -3.68
CA LEU A 52 19.87 -1.39 -2.98
C LEU A 52 20.82 -2.46 -3.56
N ARG A 53 21.03 -2.46 -4.87
CA ARG A 53 21.96 -3.40 -5.54
C ARG A 53 23.40 -3.12 -5.17
N SER A 54 23.83 -1.87 -5.12
CA SER A 54 25.20 -1.48 -4.78
C SER A 54 25.58 -1.87 -3.33
N GLU A 55 24.59 -2.03 -2.46
CA GLU A 55 24.73 -2.46 -1.08
C GLU A 55 24.52 -3.99 -0.87
N ASP A 56 24.44 -4.77 -1.98
CA ASP A 56 24.18 -6.22 -1.99
C ASP A 56 22.85 -6.63 -1.29
N LEU A 57 21.91 -5.73 -1.26
CA LEU A 57 20.59 -5.94 -0.62
C LEU A 57 19.56 -6.58 -1.56
N LEU A 58 19.94 -6.96 -2.79
CA LEU A 58 19.02 -7.55 -3.77
C LEU A 58 19.50 -8.92 -4.25
N TYR A 59 18.55 -9.79 -4.55
CA TYR A 59 18.78 -11.03 -5.26
C TYR A 59 17.65 -11.40 -6.23
N GLU A 60 17.97 -12.25 -7.19
CA GLU A 60 17.03 -12.75 -8.20
C GLU A 60 16.19 -13.90 -7.64
N CYS A 61 14.88 -13.85 -7.82
CA CYS A 61 13.94 -14.87 -7.36
C CYS A 61 13.04 -15.35 -8.50
N TRP A 62 13.04 -16.66 -8.76
CA TRP A 62 12.20 -17.31 -9.78
C TRP A 62 10.95 -18.00 -9.22
N CYS A 63 10.76 -17.99 -7.90
CA CYS A 63 9.63 -18.64 -7.26
C CYS A 63 8.29 -18.05 -7.72
N THR A 64 7.34 -18.92 -8.01
CA THR A 64 5.92 -18.55 -8.17
C THR A 64 5.23 -18.43 -6.81
N ARG A 65 4.06 -17.78 -6.78
CA ARG A 65 3.22 -17.73 -5.56
C ARG A 65 2.79 -19.12 -5.09
N ALA A 66 2.59 -20.07 -6.03
CA ALA A 66 2.23 -21.44 -5.70
C ALA A 66 3.39 -22.16 -4.99
N GLU A 67 4.61 -22.09 -5.55
CA GLU A 67 5.82 -22.66 -4.96
C GLU A 67 6.13 -22.10 -3.57
N ILE A 68 5.91 -20.79 -3.37
CA ILE A 68 6.10 -20.16 -2.05
C ILE A 68 5.08 -20.71 -1.02
N ARG A 69 3.80 -20.83 -1.41
CA ARG A 69 2.76 -21.38 -0.52
C ARG A 69 3.02 -22.84 -0.15
N GLU A 70 3.44 -23.64 -1.12
CA GLU A 70 3.75 -25.06 -0.91
C GLU A 70 4.96 -25.23 0.03
N ALA A 71 6.00 -24.43 -0.17
CA ALA A 71 7.21 -24.49 0.66
C ALA A 71 7.01 -23.97 2.09
N SER A 72 6.08 -23.04 2.30
CA SER A 72 5.87 -22.43 3.63
C SER A 72 5.09 -23.30 4.60
N SER A 73 4.59 -24.50 4.21
CA SER A 73 3.91 -25.50 5.09
C SER A 73 3.05 -24.92 6.23
N ALA A 74 2.62 -23.66 6.12
CA ALA A 74 1.98 -22.95 7.22
C ALA A 74 0.57 -23.51 7.47
N PRO A 75 0.19 -23.77 8.73
CA PRO A 75 -1.20 -24.05 9.11
C PRO A 75 -2.11 -22.91 8.62
N HIS A 76 -3.34 -23.24 8.27
CA HIS A 76 -4.34 -22.33 7.77
C HIS A 76 -4.35 -20.97 8.49
N GLY A 77 -4.11 -19.86 7.78
CA GLY A 77 -4.29 -18.49 8.27
C GLY A 77 -3.04 -17.71 8.64
N ALA A 78 -1.85 -18.31 8.64
CA ALA A 78 -0.62 -17.52 8.81
C ALA A 78 -0.22 -16.80 7.51
N PRO A 79 0.34 -15.56 7.58
CA PRO A 79 0.93 -14.92 6.42
C PRO A 79 1.97 -15.84 5.80
N THR A 80 1.97 -15.98 4.49
CA THR A 80 2.89 -16.87 3.77
C THR A 80 4.28 -16.24 3.79
N SER A 81 5.10 -16.62 4.77
CA SER A 81 6.50 -16.21 4.85
C SER A 81 7.27 -16.75 3.65
N TYR A 82 8.19 -15.98 3.12
CA TYR A 82 9.05 -16.44 2.03
C TYR A 82 10.17 -17.33 2.57
N PRO A 83 10.31 -18.59 2.11
CA PRO A 83 11.24 -19.57 2.69
C PRO A 83 12.72 -19.33 2.33
N GLY A 84 13.06 -18.25 1.60
CA GLY A 84 14.43 -17.95 1.23
C GLY A 84 15.01 -18.81 0.09
N SER A 85 14.18 -19.60 -0.61
CA SER A 85 14.63 -20.63 -1.58
C SER A 85 15.57 -20.16 -2.69
N CYS A 86 15.56 -18.85 -3.02
CA CYS A 86 16.45 -18.28 -4.04
C CYS A 86 17.55 -17.38 -3.44
N ARG A 87 17.58 -17.20 -2.12
CA ARG A 87 18.54 -16.28 -1.48
C ARG A 87 19.98 -16.74 -1.63
N GLU A 88 20.21 -18.03 -1.43
CA GLU A 88 21.56 -18.65 -1.36
C GLU A 88 21.84 -19.57 -2.56
N LEU A 89 21.39 -19.21 -3.76
CA LEU A 89 21.70 -19.99 -4.95
C LEU A 89 23.19 -19.85 -5.31
N SER A 90 23.85 -20.98 -5.55
CA SER A 90 25.22 -21.01 -6.07
C SER A 90 25.28 -20.41 -7.50
N SER A 91 26.47 -19.99 -7.92
CA SER A 91 26.68 -19.45 -9.28
C SER A 91 26.19 -20.40 -10.39
N ALA A 92 26.37 -21.73 -10.19
CA ALA A 92 25.87 -22.74 -11.14
C ALA A 92 24.34 -22.79 -11.18
N GLN A 93 23.68 -22.75 -10.02
CA GLN A 93 22.21 -22.72 -9.94
C GLN A 93 21.65 -21.44 -10.52
N LEU A 94 22.27 -20.29 -10.27
CA LEU A 94 21.89 -19.01 -10.87
C LEU A 94 22.00 -19.06 -12.39
N ALA A 95 23.12 -19.59 -12.94
CA ALA A 95 23.30 -19.76 -14.37
C ALA A 95 22.21 -20.66 -14.97
N GLN A 96 21.86 -21.76 -14.31
CA GLN A 96 20.79 -22.66 -14.73
C GLN A 96 19.42 -21.97 -14.73
N ARG A 97 19.11 -21.20 -13.67
CA ARG A 97 17.85 -20.43 -13.60
C ARG A 97 17.75 -19.37 -14.69
N ARG A 98 18.82 -18.63 -14.94
CA ARG A 98 18.90 -17.64 -16.01
C ARG A 98 18.73 -18.29 -17.40
N ALA A 99 19.32 -19.47 -17.62
CA ALA A 99 19.18 -20.24 -18.85
C ALA A 99 17.75 -20.77 -19.11
N SER A 100 16.88 -20.81 -18.09
CA SER A 100 15.48 -21.25 -18.25
C SER A 100 14.61 -20.28 -19.08
N GLY A 101 15.10 -19.09 -19.41
CA GLY A 101 14.36 -18.06 -20.15
C GLY A 101 13.31 -17.31 -19.32
N ARG A 102 13.03 -17.74 -18.09
CA ARG A 102 12.11 -17.01 -17.19
C ARG A 102 12.84 -15.80 -16.60
N ARG A 103 12.17 -14.64 -16.61
CA ARG A 103 12.68 -13.45 -15.91
C ARG A 103 12.51 -13.62 -14.40
N PRO A 104 13.52 -13.27 -13.60
CA PRO A 104 13.37 -13.26 -12.15
C PRO A 104 12.60 -12.02 -11.69
N ALA A 105 11.96 -12.13 -10.52
CA ALA A 105 11.65 -10.98 -9.68
C ALA A 105 12.91 -10.56 -8.92
N LEU A 106 13.01 -9.31 -8.50
CA LEU A 106 14.02 -8.87 -7.54
C LEU A 106 13.42 -8.84 -6.14
N ARG A 107 14.09 -9.50 -5.20
CA ARG A 107 13.77 -9.46 -3.78
C ARG A 107 14.85 -8.75 -2.99
N VAL A 108 14.44 -8.13 -1.89
CA VAL A 108 15.38 -7.62 -0.89
C VAL A 108 15.88 -8.75 0.01
N ARG A 109 17.08 -8.55 0.60
CA ARG A 109 17.64 -9.34 1.69
C ARG A 109 17.30 -8.66 3.01
N ALA A 110 16.10 -8.85 3.51
CA ALA A 110 15.68 -8.36 4.82
C ALA A 110 16.05 -9.33 5.95
N GLU A 111 16.11 -10.63 5.62
CA GLU A 111 16.66 -11.68 6.48
C GLU A 111 16.05 -11.76 7.88
N GLY A 112 14.77 -11.41 7.99
CA GLY A 112 14.07 -11.41 9.25
C GLY A 112 14.41 -10.22 10.15
N ALA A 113 14.80 -9.08 9.56
CA ALA A 113 15.06 -7.85 10.32
C ALA A 113 13.84 -7.47 11.17
N GLU A 114 14.08 -7.12 12.42
CA GLU A 114 13.06 -6.59 13.30
C GLU A 114 12.95 -5.07 13.11
N ILE A 115 11.75 -4.61 12.78
CA ILE A 115 11.45 -3.18 12.57
C ILE A 115 10.43 -2.73 13.60
N GLU A 116 10.74 -1.63 14.25
CA GLU A 116 9.85 -0.95 15.19
C GLU A 116 9.36 0.36 14.57
N PHE A 117 8.07 0.64 14.70
CA PHE A 117 7.46 1.89 14.30
C PHE A 117 6.26 2.20 15.19
N PHE A 118 5.88 3.46 15.24
CA PHE A 118 4.70 3.91 15.98
C PHE A 118 3.55 4.20 15.01
N ASP A 119 2.38 3.66 15.30
CA ASP A 119 1.12 3.98 14.62
C ASP A 119 0.21 4.76 15.57
N ARG A 120 -0.38 5.85 15.10
CA ARG A 120 -1.17 6.74 15.97
C ARG A 120 -2.47 6.12 16.47
N VAL A 121 -2.97 5.07 15.82
CA VAL A 121 -4.19 4.33 16.20
C VAL A 121 -3.83 3.03 16.93
N HIS A 122 -2.82 2.29 16.43
CA HIS A 122 -2.45 0.97 16.94
C HIS A 122 -1.26 1.00 17.92
N GLY A 123 -0.68 2.18 18.22
CA GLY A 123 0.44 2.34 19.15
C GLY A 123 1.76 1.76 18.63
N GLU A 124 2.63 1.39 19.55
CA GLU A 124 3.91 0.79 19.23
C GLU A 124 3.76 -0.54 18.49
N GLN A 125 4.44 -0.67 17.38
CA GLN A 125 4.44 -1.84 16.53
C GLN A 125 5.86 -2.39 16.39
N LYS A 126 5.98 -3.70 16.53
CA LYS A 126 7.21 -4.44 16.24
C LYS A 126 6.89 -5.58 15.30
N ARG A 127 7.59 -5.67 14.17
CA ARG A 127 7.35 -6.66 13.12
C ARG A 127 8.66 -7.20 12.59
N THR A 128 8.67 -8.47 12.25
CA THR A 128 9.74 -9.11 11.49
C THR A 128 9.50 -8.91 10.00
N VAL A 129 10.51 -8.48 9.27
CA VAL A 129 10.44 -8.24 7.83
C VAL A 129 11.08 -9.40 7.08
N ASP A 130 10.26 -10.15 6.34
CA ASP A 130 10.74 -11.16 5.41
C ASP A 130 11.27 -10.52 4.11
N ASP A 131 12.04 -11.29 3.33
CA ASP A 131 12.43 -10.88 1.99
C ASP A 131 11.21 -10.68 1.10
N PHE A 132 11.00 -9.48 0.60
CA PHE A 132 9.87 -9.13 -0.23
C PHE A 132 10.30 -8.66 -1.62
N VAL A 133 9.35 -8.70 -2.57
CA VAL A 133 9.60 -8.30 -3.97
C VAL A 133 9.59 -6.79 -4.09
N VAL A 134 10.62 -6.23 -4.75
CA VAL A 134 10.73 -4.81 -5.10
C VAL A 134 10.64 -4.56 -6.61
N ALA A 135 10.89 -5.59 -7.44
CA ALA A 135 10.56 -5.57 -8.86
C ALA A 135 10.00 -6.94 -9.28
N ARG A 136 8.93 -6.92 -10.06
CA ARG A 136 8.21 -8.12 -10.51
C ARG A 136 8.87 -8.76 -11.72
N GLN A 137 8.52 -10.01 -12.03
CA GLN A 137 9.03 -10.75 -13.19
C GLN A 137 8.69 -10.08 -14.54
N ASN A 138 7.60 -9.34 -14.63
CA ASN A 138 7.24 -8.56 -15.83
C ASN A 138 8.00 -7.22 -15.94
N GLY A 139 8.89 -6.92 -14.99
CA GLY A 139 9.68 -5.68 -14.95
C GLY A 139 9.01 -4.51 -14.22
N ALA A 140 7.75 -4.64 -13.82
CA ALA A 140 7.08 -3.60 -13.06
C ALA A 140 7.67 -3.47 -11.64
N PHE A 141 7.83 -2.24 -11.16
CA PHE A 141 8.21 -1.99 -9.78
C PHE A 141 7.10 -2.41 -8.82
N ALA A 142 7.48 -2.91 -7.67
CA ALA A 142 6.51 -3.33 -6.66
C ALA A 142 6.04 -2.13 -5.82
N TYR A 143 4.81 -2.24 -5.30
CA TYR A 143 4.16 -1.21 -4.49
C TYR A 143 5.06 -0.66 -3.37
N HIS A 144 5.69 -1.53 -2.57
CA HIS A 144 6.51 -1.09 -1.44
C HIS A 144 7.65 -0.17 -1.85
N LEU A 145 8.34 -0.47 -2.94
CA LEU A 145 9.42 0.38 -3.42
C LEU A 145 8.89 1.73 -3.94
N ALA A 146 7.87 1.67 -4.80
CA ALA A 146 7.34 2.86 -5.44
C ALA A 146 6.76 3.86 -4.42
N VAL A 147 5.93 3.38 -3.48
CA VAL A 147 5.31 4.26 -2.49
C VAL A 147 6.34 4.92 -1.58
N VAL A 148 7.37 4.19 -1.13
CA VAL A 148 8.43 4.73 -0.26
C VAL A 148 9.26 5.81 -0.97
N VAL A 149 9.59 5.58 -2.23
CA VAL A 149 10.34 6.55 -3.05
C VAL A 149 9.50 7.80 -3.31
N ASP A 150 8.22 7.60 -3.65
CA ASP A 150 7.31 8.70 -3.93
C ASP A 150 6.98 9.53 -2.69
N ASP A 151 6.71 8.88 -1.56
CA ASP A 151 6.39 9.57 -0.31
C ASP A 151 7.56 10.46 0.13
N ASN A 152 8.79 9.99 -0.02
CA ASN A 152 9.97 10.80 0.28
C ASN A 152 10.14 11.96 -0.72
N ASP A 153 10.05 11.71 -2.04
CA ASP A 153 10.21 12.73 -3.08
C ASP A 153 9.12 13.82 -3.00
N GLN A 154 7.92 13.42 -2.59
CA GLN A 154 6.77 14.31 -2.40
C GLN A 154 6.69 14.93 -1.01
N SER A 155 7.67 14.67 -0.14
CA SER A 155 7.74 15.18 1.23
C SER A 155 6.48 14.84 2.05
N ILE A 156 5.99 13.61 1.94
CA ILE A 156 4.85 13.14 2.73
C ILE A 156 5.29 12.95 4.19
N GLU A 157 4.67 13.70 5.09
CA GLU A 157 4.98 13.68 6.51
C GLU A 157 4.11 12.67 7.29
N GLU A 158 2.90 12.38 6.78
CA GLU A 158 1.96 11.45 7.42
C GLU A 158 1.25 10.58 6.38
N VAL A 159 1.20 9.27 6.62
CA VAL A 159 0.50 8.28 5.80
C VAL A 159 -0.74 7.82 6.55
N VAL A 160 -1.93 8.15 6.01
CA VAL A 160 -3.22 7.67 6.52
C VAL A 160 -3.80 6.65 5.55
N ARG A 161 -4.10 5.43 6.01
CA ARG A 161 -4.60 4.34 5.16
C ARG A 161 -5.35 3.27 5.94
N GLY A 162 -5.88 2.26 5.27
CA GLY A 162 -6.55 1.13 5.91
C GLY A 162 -5.59 0.22 6.70
N ASP A 163 -6.09 -0.37 7.77
CA ASP A 163 -5.35 -1.26 8.69
C ASP A 163 -4.92 -2.60 8.04
N ASP A 164 -5.45 -2.93 6.87
CA ASP A 164 -4.97 -4.05 6.06
C ASP A 164 -3.53 -3.88 5.54
N LEU A 165 -2.99 -2.67 5.60
CA LEU A 165 -1.62 -2.35 5.24
C LEU A 165 -0.69 -2.20 6.46
N LEU A 166 -1.18 -2.36 7.69
CA LEU A 166 -0.39 -2.22 8.91
C LEU A 166 0.83 -3.16 8.91
N ASP A 167 0.63 -4.44 8.59
CA ASP A 167 1.73 -5.42 8.51
C ASP A 167 2.74 -5.09 7.40
N SER A 168 2.30 -4.43 6.32
CA SER A 168 3.16 -3.99 5.23
C SER A 168 4.06 -2.82 5.58
N THR A 169 3.72 -2.07 6.63
CA THR A 169 4.44 -0.85 7.05
C THR A 169 5.88 -1.16 7.43
N ALA A 170 6.13 -2.26 8.13
CA ALA A 170 7.48 -2.65 8.50
C ALA A 170 8.42 -2.83 7.29
N ALA A 171 7.92 -3.43 6.19
CA ALA A 171 8.70 -3.57 4.97
C ALA A 171 9.01 -2.21 4.32
N GLN A 172 8.10 -1.25 4.42
CA GLN A 172 8.31 0.11 3.95
C GLN A 172 9.31 0.86 4.85
N CYS A 173 9.19 0.74 6.17
CA CYS A 173 10.17 1.30 7.11
C CYS A 173 11.56 0.73 6.89
N TRP A 174 11.69 -0.57 6.63
CA TRP A 174 12.96 -1.19 6.28
C TRP A 174 13.56 -0.57 5.00
N LEU A 175 12.76 -0.37 3.94
CA LEU A 175 13.23 0.30 2.73
C LEU A 175 13.67 1.74 2.98
N GLN A 176 12.94 2.48 3.80
CA GLN A 176 13.31 3.84 4.18
C GLN A 176 14.68 3.88 4.86
N GLU A 177 14.95 2.96 5.79
CA GLU A 177 16.25 2.83 6.45
C GLU A 177 17.36 2.51 5.45
N GLN A 178 17.18 1.48 4.60
CA GLN A 178 18.22 1.07 3.64
C GLN A 178 18.48 2.14 2.56
N LEU A 179 17.46 2.88 2.19
CA LEU A 179 17.57 3.97 1.22
C LEU A 179 17.93 5.33 1.85
N GLY A 180 18.05 5.42 3.18
CA GLY A 180 18.33 6.66 3.90
C GLY A 180 17.25 7.73 3.67
N LEU A 181 15.99 7.31 3.57
CA LEU A 181 14.82 8.18 3.36
C LEU A 181 14.18 8.55 4.69
N VAL A 182 13.46 9.67 4.70
CA VAL A 182 12.70 10.09 5.89
C VAL A 182 11.50 9.18 6.09
N ARG A 183 11.28 8.74 7.33
CA ARG A 183 10.13 7.94 7.71
C ARG A 183 8.97 8.87 8.07
N PRO A 184 7.80 8.76 7.39
CA PRO A 184 6.59 9.50 7.77
C PRO A 184 5.99 8.95 9.08
N SER A 185 5.07 9.67 9.68
CA SER A 185 4.17 9.12 10.70
C SER A 185 3.09 8.26 10.04
N TYR A 186 2.51 7.33 10.81
CA TYR A 186 1.51 6.38 10.30
C TYR A 186 0.22 6.45 11.10
N VAL A 187 -0.90 6.36 10.37
CA VAL A 187 -2.27 6.28 10.92
C VAL A 187 -3.01 5.19 10.15
N HIS A 188 -3.25 4.04 10.76
CA HIS A 188 -4.02 2.96 10.13
C HIS A 188 -5.45 2.94 10.67
N LEU A 189 -6.40 3.21 9.79
CA LEU A 189 -7.83 3.25 10.12
C LEU A 189 -8.50 1.90 9.88
N PRO A 190 -9.49 1.52 10.70
CA PRO A 190 -10.28 0.31 10.48
C PRO A 190 -10.92 0.27 9.10
N LEU A 191 -10.92 -0.91 8.47
CA LEU A 191 -11.60 -1.10 7.19
C LEU A 191 -13.12 -1.06 7.34
N LEU A 192 -13.77 -0.45 6.36
CA LEU A 192 -15.22 -0.60 6.20
C LEU A 192 -15.55 -2.05 5.85
N ARG A 193 -16.50 -2.59 6.61
CA ARG A 193 -17.01 -3.95 6.44
C ARG A 193 -18.49 -3.91 6.11
N ASP A 194 -18.98 -4.91 5.38
CA ASP A 194 -20.40 -5.09 5.14
C ASP A 194 -21.10 -5.71 6.38
N ASP A 195 -22.42 -5.91 6.28
CA ASP A 195 -23.25 -6.51 7.35
C ASP A 195 -22.83 -7.95 7.70
N GLN A 196 -22.04 -8.60 6.85
CA GLN A 196 -21.46 -9.95 7.07
C GLN A 196 -20.04 -9.88 7.63
N ALA A 197 -19.56 -8.69 8.02
CA ALA A 197 -18.19 -8.41 8.47
C ALA A 197 -17.10 -8.69 7.39
N LEU A 198 -17.49 -8.80 6.12
CA LEU A 198 -16.56 -8.96 5.02
C LEU A 198 -16.06 -7.58 4.56
N ARG A 199 -14.80 -7.52 4.12
CA ARG A 199 -14.22 -6.31 3.55
C ARG A 199 -15.00 -5.90 2.31
N MET A 200 -15.50 -4.67 2.29
CA MET A 200 -16.10 -4.08 1.08
C MET A 200 -15.05 -4.02 -0.03
N SER A 201 -15.37 -4.57 -1.19
CA SER A 201 -14.44 -4.65 -2.32
C SER A 201 -14.96 -3.89 -3.53
N LYS A 202 -14.05 -3.38 -4.38
CA LYS A 202 -14.39 -2.73 -5.66
C LYS A 202 -15.14 -3.63 -6.66
N ARG A 203 -15.31 -4.93 -6.35
CA ARG A 203 -16.05 -5.88 -7.19
C ARG A 203 -17.56 -5.78 -6.98
N ASP A 204 -17.98 -5.24 -5.83
CA ASP A 204 -19.39 -4.98 -5.55
C ASP A 204 -19.76 -3.63 -6.16
N SER A 205 -20.54 -3.64 -7.23
CA SER A 205 -21.01 -2.44 -7.94
C SER A 205 -21.75 -1.43 -7.04
N SER A 206 -22.34 -1.91 -5.94
CA SER A 206 -23.00 -1.08 -4.93
C SER A 206 -22.05 -0.17 -4.13
N VAL A 207 -20.73 -0.43 -4.18
CA VAL A 207 -19.71 0.35 -3.45
C VAL A 207 -19.23 1.57 -4.26
N THR A 208 -19.51 1.63 -5.56
CA THR A 208 -19.13 2.77 -6.41
C THR A 208 -20.16 3.91 -6.27
N LEU A 209 -19.72 5.17 -6.50
CA LEU A 209 -20.66 6.30 -6.49
C LEU A 209 -21.78 6.16 -7.53
N ASP A 210 -21.48 5.59 -8.68
CA ASP A 210 -22.51 5.30 -9.69
C ASP A 210 -23.49 4.22 -9.21
N GLY A 211 -23.00 3.17 -8.53
CA GLY A 211 -23.86 2.17 -7.89
C GLY A 211 -24.74 2.77 -6.80
N GLN A 212 -24.18 3.62 -5.92
CA GLN A 212 -24.93 4.33 -4.89
C GLN A 212 -25.99 5.26 -5.50
N ARG A 213 -25.65 5.96 -6.57
CA ARG A 213 -26.61 6.82 -7.30
C ARG A 213 -27.77 6.02 -7.91
N GLN A 214 -27.54 4.81 -8.41
CA GLN A 214 -28.61 3.91 -8.86
C GLN A 214 -29.56 3.51 -7.71
N LEU A 215 -29.07 3.50 -6.48
CA LEU A 215 -29.85 3.28 -5.27
C LEU A 215 -30.44 4.59 -4.69
N ALA A 216 -30.43 5.68 -5.47
CA ALA A 216 -30.89 7.01 -5.08
C ALA A 216 -30.13 7.63 -3.88
N VAL A 217 -28.89 7.17 -3.59
CA VAL A 217 -28.01 7.76 -2.57
C VAL A 217 -27.17 8.85 -3.23
N SER A 218 -27.23 10.06 -2.70
CA SER A 218 -26.45 11.20 -3.21
C SER A 218 -24.98 11.12 -2.79
N ALA A 219 -24.08 11.81 -3.50
CA ALA A 219 -22.67 11.91 -3.13
C ALA A 219 -22.49 12.54 -1.72
N ALA A 220 -23.31 13.52 -1.36
CA ALA A 220 -23.31 14.11 -0.02
C ALA A 220 -23.70 13.09 1.05
N GLN A 221 -24.67 12.23 0.78
CA GLN A 221 -25.04 11.15 1.71
C GLN A 221 -23.94 10.09 1.82
N VAL A 222 -23.28 9.72 0.70
CA VAL A 222 -22.12 8.83 0.73
C VAL A 222 -21.02 9.43 1.60
N ARG A 223 -20.72 10.71 1.46
CA ARG A 223 -19.75 11.42 2.29
C ARG A 223 -20.13 11.36 3.77
N SER A 224 -21.38 11.69 4.14
CA SER A 224 -21.85 11.60 5.52
C SER A 224 -21.73 10.19 6.09
N ASN A 225 -22.08 9.16 5.33
CA ASN A 225 -21.97 7.78 5.75
C ASN A 225 -20.49 7.38 6.00
N LEU A 226 -19.55 7.83 5.15
CA LEU A 226 -18.13 7.62 5.34
C LEU A 226 -17.60 8.29 6.62
N ILE A 227 -18.00 9.52 6.88
CA ILE A 227 -17.62 10.26 8.08
C ILE A 227 -18.20 9.60 9.34
N ALA A 228 -19.45 9.15 9.27
CA ALA A 228 -20.12 8.45 10.36
C ALA A 228 -19.44 7.08 10.66
N SER A 229 -18.96 6.39 9.63
CA SER A 229 -18.33 5.08 9.79
C SER A 229 -17.01 5.10 10.60
N ILE A 230 -16.38 6.27 10.69
CA ILE A 230 -15.19 6.50 11.54
C ILE A 230 -15.54 7.24 12.84
N GLY A 231 -16.83 7.36 13.16
CA GLY A 231 -17.31 7.90 14.44
C GLY A 231 -17.22 9.41 14.58
N LEU A 232 -17.02 10.16 13.48
CA LEU A 232 -16.87 11.62 13.52
C LEU A 232 -18.21 12.39 13.46
N CYS A 233 -19.30 11.72 13.08
CA CYS A 233 -20.66 12.27 13.12
C CYS A 233 -21.69 11.14 13.19
N ASP A 234 -22.96 11.50 13.43
CA ASP A 234 -24.06 10.57 13.25
C ASP A 234 -24.41 10.39 11.76
N ALA A 235 -24.93 9.23 11.38
CA ALA A 235 -25.21 8.90 9.97
C ALA A 235 -26.17 9.85 9.25
N ALA A 236 -27.01 10.58 9.99
CA ALA A 236 -27.93 11.58 9.46
C ALA A 236 -27.38 13.02 9.53
N GLU A 237 -26.22 13.21 10.14
CA GLU A 237 -25.62 14.53 10.35
C GLU A 237 -24.82 14.95 9.10
N MET A 238 -25.07 16.17 8.64
CA MET A 238 -24.30 16.79 7.55
C MET A 238 -23.32 17.78 8.16
N ILE A 239 -22.03 17.46 8.12
CA ILE A 239 -20.96 18.33 8.63
C ILE A 239 -20.14 18.92 7.49
N ASN A 240 -19.68 20.16 7.67
CA ASN A 240 -18.77 20.82 6.74
C ASN A 240 -17.30 20.44 7.04
N ASP A 241 -16.38 20.88 6.19
CA ASP A 241 -14.96 20.53 6.31
C ASP A 241 -14.30 21.06 7.58
N GLU A 242 -14.69 22.27 8.02
CA GLU A 242 -14.16 22.87 9.25
C GLU A 242 -14.57 22.06 10.49
N GLN A 243 -15.85 21.66 10.56
CA GLN A 243 -16.37 20.79 11.62
C GLN A 243 -15.69 19.41 11.59
N LEU A 244 -15.50 18.85 10.39
CA LEU A 244 -14.83 17.56 10.21
C LEU A 244 -13.39 17.62 10.73
N LEU A 245 -12.60 18.61 10.31
CA LEU A 245 -11.22 18.80 10.75
C LEU A 245 -11.12 19.02 12.27
N SER A 246 -12.02 19.79 12.84
CA SER A 246 -12.07 20.02 14.29
C SER A 246 -12.31 18.72 15.07
N ARG A 247 -13.28 17.90 14.64
CA ARG A 247 -13.58 16.62 15.30
C ARG A 247 -12.47 15.59 15.13
N PHE A 248 -11.87 15.52 13.94
CA PHE A 248 -10.76 14.63 13.68
C PHE A 248 -9.53 14.96 14.54
N SER A 249 -9.21 16.24 14.68
CA SER A 249 -8.11 16.70 15.55
C SER A 249 -8.32 16.33 17.02
N SER A 250 -9.56 16.36 17.53
CA SER A 250 -9.86 15.97 18.91
C SER A 250 -9.65 14.47 19.18
N ILE A 251 -10.02 13.60 18.23
CA ILE A 251 -9.78 12.15 18.35
C ILE A 251 -8.28 11.82 18.40
N LEU A 252 -7.47 12.48 17.60
CA LEU A 252 -6.02 12.26 17.59
C LEU A 252 -5.35 12.70 18.90
N VAL A 253 -5.88 13.69 19.57
CA VAL A 253 -5.37 14.15 20.88
C VAL A 253 -5.75 13.20 22.02
N GLU A 254 -6.97 12.65 22.00
CA GLU A 254 -7.44 11.71 23.01
C GLU A 254 -6.75 10.33 22.94
N SER A 255 -6.33 9.90 21.75
CA SER A 255 -5.58 8.64 21.57
C SER A 255 -4.09 8.74 21.93
N ALA A 256 -3.57 9.96 22.14
CA ALA A 256 -2.17 10.22 22.52
C ALA A 256 -1.98 10.47 24.03
N SER A 257 -3.06 10.45 24.82
CA SER A 257 -3.06 10.61 26.28
C SER A 257 -3.37 9.30 26.97
#